data_66750730ed164908d203246ecc36b1ec
#
_entry.id   66750730ed164908d203246ecc36b1ec
#
_cell.length_a   1.000
_cell.length_b   1.000
_cell.length_c   1.000
_cell.angle_alpha   90.00
_cell.angle_beta   90.00
_cell.angle_gamma   90.00
#
_symmetry.space_group_name_H-M   'P 1'
#
loop_
_entity.id
_entity.type
_entity.pdbx_description
1 polymer ?
#
loop_
_entity_poly.entity_id
_entity_poly.type
_entity_poly.pdbx_seq_one_letter_code
_entity_poly.pdbx_strand_id
1 'polypeptide(L)'
;MSRLEEVQYIIEKYELKQKSRYMHMLYRRYYLYKVLKRDGMTLSQIGRLFNQTHATVINGIAKHDTYMKYKDPSYMFHTRDLRE
;
A
#
# COMPACT_ATOMS: atom_id res chain seq x y z
N MET A 1 -6.19 -14.96 11.41
CA MET A 1 -6.34 -13.51 11.13
C MET A 1 -6.63 -13.33 9.65
N SER A 2 -7.63 -12.53 9.30
CA SER A 2 -7.95 -12.26 7.90
C SER A 2 -6.93 -11.31 7.28
N ARG A 3 -6.87 -11.29 5.94
CA ARG A 3 -6.01 -10.37 5.23
C ARG A 3 -6.30 -8.92 5.58
N LEU A 4 -7.58 -8.58 5.68
CA LEU A 4 -7.99 -7.22 6.03
C LEU A 4 -7.51 -6.84 7.44
N GLU A 5 -7.63 -7.74 8.40
CA GLU A 5 -7.14 -7.49 9.75
C GLU A 5 -5.64 -7.29 9.79
N GLU A 6 -4.89 -8.11 9.03
CA GLU A 6 -3.43 -7.95 8.92
C GLU A 6 -3.07 -6.60 8.33
N VAL A 7 -3.76 -6.18 7.28
CA VAL A 7 -3.50 -4.88 6.64
C VAL A 7 -3.85 -3.74 7.60
N GLN A 8 -4.96 -3.83 8.31
CA GLN A 8 -5.34 -2.82 9.29
C GLN A 8 -4.30 -2.68 10.40
N TYR A 9 -3.76 -3.80 10.85
CA TYR A 9 -2.66 -3.78 11.83
C TYR A 9 -1.44 -3.04 11.29
N ILE A 10 -1.06 -3.31 10.04
CA ILE A 10 0.08 -2.65 9.41
C ILE A 10 -0.17 -1.16 9.23
N ILE A 11 -1.38 -0.77 8.83
CA ILE A 11 -1.76 0.64 8.68
C ILE A 11 -1.56 1.38 10.00
N GLU A 12 -1.99 0.78 11.11
CA GLU A 12 -1.85 1.41 12.43
C GLU A 12 -0.38 1.43 12.88
N LYS A 13 0.32 0.33 12.68
CA LYS A 13 1.72 0.21 13.11
C LYS A 13 2.62 1.26 12.47
N TYR A 14 2.43 1.54 11.19
CA TYR A 14 3.24 2.51 10.45
C TYR A 14 2.54 3.84 10.22
N GLU A 15 1.37 4.04 10.82
CA GLU A 15 0.59 5.29 10.73
C GLU A 15 0.31 5.69 9.29
N LEU A 16 -0.10 4.73 8.47
CA LEU A 16 -0.24 4.92 7.02
C LEU A 16 -1.45 5.76 6.60
N LYS A 17 -2.32 6.14 7.53
CA LYS A 17 -3.44 7.06 7.25
C LYS A 17 -2.99 8.52 7.22
N GLN A 18 -1.81 8.81 7.72
CA GLN A 18 -1.31 10.18 7.75
C GLN A 18 -0.83 10.62 6.37
N LYS A 19 -0.93 11.91 6.10
CA LYS A 19 -0.48 12.51 4.84
C LYS A 19 1.03 12.74 4.89
N SER A 20 1.80 11.67 4.98
CA SER A 20 3.24 11.73 5.02
C SER A 20 3.82 11.40 3.65
N ARG A 21 4.91 12.08 3.29
CA ARG A 21 5.65 11.83 2.06
C ARG A 21 6.93 11.03 2.29
N TYR A 22 7.16 10.53 3.50
CA TYR A 22 8.31 9.66 3.76
C TYR A 22 8.20 8.40 2.91
N MET A 23 9.30 8.03 2.26
CA MET A 23 9.33 6.93 1.30
C MET A 23 8.88 5.61 1.91
N HIS A 24 9.30 5.32 3.14
CA HIS A 24 8.90 4.07 3.79
C HIS A 24 7.38 3.96 3.98
N MET A 25 6.70 5.10 4.17
CA MET A 25 5.24 5.11 4.31
C MET A 25 4.55 5.06 2.96
N LEU A 26 5.05 5.85 1.99
CA LEU A 26 4.49 5.86 0.63
C LEU A 26 4.58 4.48 -0.01
N TYR A 27 5.75 3.87 0.06
CA TYR A 27 5.98 2.56 -0.57
C TYR A 27 5.14 1.47 0.06
N ARG A 28 4.99 1.48 1.38
CA ARG A 28 4.11 0.54 2.06
C ARG A 28 2.66 0.72 1.65
N ARG A 29 2.19 1.97 1.51
CA ARG A 29 0.83 2.24 1.01
C ARG A 29 0.63 1.65 -0.37
N TYR A 30 1.55 1.90 -1.31
CA TYR A 30 1.45 1.38 -2.67
C TYR A 30 1.35 -0.14 -2.68
N TYR A 31 2.17 -0.80 -1.90
CA TYR A 31 2.18 -2.25 -1.80
C TYR A 31 0.83 -2.78 -1.28
N LEU A 32 0.34 -2.17 -0.22
CA LEU A 32 -0.92 -2.60 0.40
C LEU A 32 -2.12 -2.28 -0.48
N TYR A 33 -2.12 -1.20 -1.23
CA TYR A 33 -3.17 -0.92 -2.21
C TYR A 33 -3.31 -2.09 -3.18
N LYS A 34 -2.20 -2.59 -3.68
CA LYS A 34 -2.20 -3.70 -4.63
C LYS A 34 -2.70 -4.98 -3.99
N VAL A 35 -2.26 -5.27 -2.78
CA VAL A 35 -2.69 -6.46 -2.04
C VAL A 35 -4.21 -6.45 -1.87
N LEU A 36 -4.76 -5.32 -1.41
CA LEU A 36 -6.21 -5.21 -1.18
C LEU A 36 -7.01 -5.25 -2.48
N LYS A 37 -6.47 -4.67 -3.54
CA LYS A 37 -7.13 -4.73 -4.86
C LYS A 37 -7.21 -6.15 -5.37
N ARG A 38 -6.15 -6.94 -5.20
CA ARG A 38 -6.15 -8.36 -5.54
C ARG A 38 -7.17 -9.15 -4.74
N ASP A 39 -7.40 -8.75 -3.50
CA ASP A 39 -8.37 -9.40 -2.61
C ASP A 39 -9.82 -8.98 -2.92
N GLY A 40 -10.04 -8.16 -3.93
CA GLY A 40 -11.38 -7.82 -4.40
C GLY A 40 -11.95 -6.53 -3.87
N MET A 41 -11.20 -5.74 -3.11
CA MET A 41 -11.69 -4.45 -2.64
C MET A 41 -11.76 -3.43 -3.78
N THR A 42 -12.76 -2.55 -3.73
CA THR A 42 -12.86 -1.47 -4.71
C THR A 42 -11.84 -0.38 -4.39
N LEU A 43 -11.50 0.42 -5.39
CA LEU A 43 -10.58 1.54 -5.22
C LEU A 43 -11.06 2.52 -4.14
N SER A 44 -12.37 2.79 -4.10
CA SER A 44 -12.96 3.68 -3.11
C SER A 44 -12.87 3.10 -1.70
N GLN A 45 -13.09 1.79 -1.55
CA GLN A 45 -12.96 1.13 -0.26
C GLN A 45 -11.52 1.19 0.25
N ILE A 46 -10.55 0.93 -0.63
CA ILE A 46 -9.14 1.02 -0.28
C ILE A 46 -8.79 2.45 0.13
N GLY A 47 -9.24 3.43 -0.64
CA GLY A 47 -9.00 4.83 -0.33
C GLY A 47 -9.50 5.21 1.06
N ARG A 48 -10.70 4.74 1.42
CA ARG A 48 -11.25 5.03 2.74
C ARG A 48 -10.41 4.43 3.87
N LEU A 49 -9.87 3.24 3.66
CA LEU A 49 -9.00 2.62 4.67
C LEU A 49 -7.76 3.47 4.97
N PHE A 50 -7.23 4.13 3.96
CA PHE A 50 -6.00 4.92 4.08
C PHE A 50 -6.26 6.43 4.19
N ASN A 51 -7.53 6.83 4.25
CA ASN A 51 -7.92 8.24 4.25
C ASN A 51 -7.38 8.97 3.01
N GLN A 52 -7.51 8.32 1.84
CA GLN A 52 -7.04 8.83 0.55
C GLN A 52 -8.13 8.73 -0.49
N THR A 53 -7.99 9.46 -1.60
CA THR A 53 -8.94 9.39 -2.71
C THR A 53 -8.67 8.13 -3.55
N HIS A 54 -9.67 7.72 -4.34
CA HIS A 54 -9.49 6.59 -5.26
C HIS A 54 -8.42 6.89 -6.32
N ALA A 55 -8.27 8.16 -6.72
CA ALA A 55 -7.23 8.56 -7.67
C ALA A 55 -5.82 8.30 -7.10
N THR A 56 -5.62 8.59 -5.82
CA THR A 56 -4.36 8.30 -5.13
C THR A 56 -4.09 6.80 -5.11
N VAL A 57 -5.12 5.99 -4.90
CA VAL A 57 -4.98 4.52 -4.91
C VAL A 57 -4.58 4.03 -6.30
N ILE A 58 -5.24 4.52 -7.35
CA ILE A 58 -4.91 4.16 -8.74
C ILE A 58 -3.44 4.46 -9.03
N ASN A 59 -2.99 5.67 -8.69
CA ASN A 59 -1.60 6.08 -8.91
C ASN A 59 -0.63 5.22 -8.12
N GLY A 60 -0.98 4.89 -6.89
CA GLY A 60 -0.15 4.03 -6.03
C GLY A 60 0.00 2.64 -6.58
N ILE A 61 -1.08 2.05 -7.10
CA ILE A 61 -1.04 0.72 -7.72
C ILE A 61 -0.17 0.74 -8.96
N ALA A 62 -0.29 1.78 -9.79
CA ALA A 62 0.55 1.92 -10.99
C ALA A 62 2.03 2.01 -10.62
N LYS A 63 2.36 2.76 -9.56
CA LYS A 63 3.74 2.85 -9.09
C LYS A 63 4.24 1.52 -8.54
N HIS A 64 3.40 0.81 -7.78
CA HIS A 64 3.75 -0.53 -7.30
C HIS A 64 4.10 -1.45 -8.47
N ASP A 65 3.26 -1.48 -9.50
CA ASP A 65 3.48 -2.35 -10.65
C ASP A 65 4.79 -2.01 -11.37
N THR A 66 5.10 -0.72 -11.51
CA THR A 66 6.33 -0.26 -12.13
C THR A 66 7.55 -0.66 -11.30
N TYR A 67 7.53 -0.39 -9.99
CA TYR A 67 8.65 -0.71 -9.11
C TYR A 67 8.91 -2.21 -9.03
N MET A 68 7.85 -3.02 -9.02
CA MET A 68 8.00 -4.48 -8.99
C MET A 68 8.54 -5.00 -10.33
N LYS A 69 8.09 -4.42 -11.45
CA LYS A 69 8.58 -4.82 -12.78
C LYS A 69 10.07 -4.61 -12.91
N TYR A 70 10.58 -3.48 -12.44
CA TYR A 70 11.99 -3.13 -12.55
C TYR A 70 12.80 -3.50 -11.31
N LYS A 71 12.16 -4.11 -10.32
CA LYS A 71 12.79 -4.49 -9.05
C LYS A 71 13.57 -3.34 -8.43
N ASP A 72 12.91 -2.19 -8.31
CA ASP A 72 13.51 -0.98 -7.73
C ASP A 72 14.09 -1.31 -6.35
N PRO A 73 15.41 -1.12 -6.12
CA PRO A 73 16.04 -1.54 -4.86
C PRO A 73 15.47 -0.85 -3.64
N SER A 74 15.16 0.44 -3.75
CA SER A 74 14.59 1.20 -2.63
C SER A 74 13.19 0.69 -2.28
N TYR A 75 12.36 0.46 -3.30
CA TYR A 75 11.02 -0.07 -3.09
C TYR A 75 11.05 -1.47 -2.48
N MET A 76 11.91 -2.33 -3.01
CA MET A 76 12.05 -3.69 -2.50
C MET A 76 12.52 -3.69 -1.04
N PHE A 77 13.45 -2.80 -0.69
CA PHE A 77 13.93 -2.68 0.68
C PHE A 77 12.82 -2.22 1.63
N HIS A 78 12.09 -1.16 1.27
CA HIS A 78 11.08 -0.57 2.15
C HIS A 78 9.81 -1.41 2.29
N THR A 79 9.60 -2.39 1.40
CA THR A 79 8.43 -3.26 1.46
C THR A 79 8.78 -4.70 1.84
N ARG A 80 10.04 -4.98 2.19
CA ARG A 80 10.48 -6.35 2.47
C ARG A 80 9.71 -7.02 3.61
N ASP A 81 9.30 -6.23 4.59
CA ASP A 81 8.56 -6.73 5.75
C ASP A 81 7.09 -7.03 5.43
N LEU A 82 6.60 -6.61 4.26
CA LEU A 82 5.23 -6.87 3.82
C LEU A 82 5.15 -8.09 2.90
N ARG A 83 6.28 -8.53 2.36
CA ARG A 83 6.34 -9.71 1.50
C ARG A 83 6.67 -10.94 2.33
N GLU A 84 6.02 -12.00 2.04
CA GLU A 84 6.27 -13.27 2.72
C GLU A 84 6.85 -14.30 1.78
#